data_0604b88403228204f83531835d6105c1
#
_entry.id   0604b88403228204f83531835d6105c1
#
_cell.length_a   1.000
_cell.length_b   1.000
_cell.length_c   1.000
_cell.angle_alpha   90.00
_cell.angle_beta   90.00
_cell.angle_gamma   90.00
#
_symmetry.space_group_name_H-M   'P 1'
#
loop_
_entity.id
_entity.type
_entity.pdbx_description
1 polymer ?
#
loop_
_entity_poly.entity_id
_entity_poly.type
_entity_poly.pdbx_seq_one_letter_code
_entity_poly.pdbx_strand_id
1 'polypeptide(L)'
;MGEDGTVDAAGTDARPGSLEFADARLAGAELLAQRYRSLVEHIPDGVCVHERGTVVYVNPAAVLLVGAASAAEVVGRPLTDFVHPRFVPAMLDRIAGLTEEGAASPPAEMTLLRLDGTTVDVQTVAVLTPWHGHLAYQVVIHDLTAQRAAEAAQRRAEQHFTTVVSQLEEGVVVIDRDGRIESINPAARRIFGVLTGVDPIGHRIEELPLTLLDSAARPLAPHRHQVARTLATGETITGYVFGVDRHDGQRRWLSGSSRLLNPDDPGSPAVSSFSDITEFRASRRQLEYQATHDSLTGLANRSLVLARLAEALAAGDEQPVSLVLFIDLDGFKAINDTLGHAIGDTVLQIVAQRLQRALRADDVVGRLGGDEFLVLVAGRTRAADREALVHRLRTAMAEPIIARGHRIEVDASVGATDLLPGDDRTPEAVLHDADVAMYQAKPGGDRGHPTSTHAS
;
A
#
# COMPACT_ATOMS: atom_id res chain seq x y z
N MET A 1 -91.64 -59.57 69.16
CA MET A 1 -92.55 -59.55 68.02
C MET A 1 -91.78 -59.03 66.84
N GLY A 2 -91.43 -59.85 66.01
CA GLY A 2 -91.78 -60.19 64.67
C GLY A 2 -90.70 -59.58 63.81
N GLU A 3 -89.86 -60.38 63.26
CA GLU A 3 -89.87 -61.08 61.94
C GLU A 3 -89.51 -60.13 60.87
N ASP A 4 -88.68 -60.34 60.09
CA ASP A 4 -88.20 -61.37 59.19
C ASP A 4 -87.64 -60.71 57.91
N GLY A 5 -86.66 -61.23 57.38
CA GLY A 5 -86.61 -61.65 56.04
C GLY A 5 -85.64 -60.95 55.10
N THR A 6 -84.66 -61.80 54.70
CA THR A 6 -84.12 -62.08 53.36
C THR A 6 -83.26 -61.06 52.64
N VAL A 7 -82.02 -61.40 52.50
CA VAL A 7 -81.25 -61.84 51.28
C VAL A 7 -81.65 -61.19 49.96
N ASP A 8 -80.78 -60.41 49.28
CA ASP A 8 -80.20 -60.96 48.01
C ASP A 8 -79.24 -59.93 47.31
N ALA A 9 -78.28 -60.52 46.76
CA ALA A 9 -77.63 -60.28 45.50
C ALA A 9 -76.72 -59.05 45.27
N ALA A 10 -75.51 -59.40 44.99
CA ALA A 10 -74.44 -58.68 44.34
C ALA A 10 -74.87 -58.02 43.04
N GLY A 11 -74.59 -56.75 42.96
CA GLY A 11 -74.57 -55.92 41.73
C GLY A 11 -73.23 -55.34 41.55
N THR A 12 -72.41 -55.91 40.73
CA THR A 12 -71.16 -55.33 40.20
C THR A 12 -71.51 -54.08 39.36
N ASP A 13 -71.38 -52.89 39.97
CA ASP A 13 -71.53 -51.66 39.26
C ASP A 13 -70.11 -51.24 38.72
N ALA A 14 -69.76 -51.75 37.55
CA ALA A 14 -68.66 -51.31 36.76
C ALA A 14 -69.01 -49.91 36.19
N ARG A 15 -68.48 -48.90 36.80
CA ARG A 15 -68.65 -47.49 36.36
C ARG A 15 -68.17 -47.33 34.90
N PRO A 16 -69.00 -46.88 33.95
CA PRO A 16 -68.63 -46.73 32.53
C PRO A 16 -67.59 -45.58 32.27
N GLY A 17 -67.27 -44.74 33.23
CA GLY A 17 -66.31 -43.64 33.08
C GLY A 17 -64.83 -44.03 33.18
N SER A 18 -64.49 -45.25 33.67
CA SER A 18 -63.08 -45.61 33.84
C SER A 18 -62.40 -46.08 32.59
N LEU A 19 -63.17 -46.70 31.61
CA LEU A 19 -62.64 -47.14 30.33
C LEU A 19 -62.44 -45.96 29.35
N GLU A 20 -63.38 -45.01 29.28
CA GLU A 20 -63.22 -43.78 28.47
C GLU A 20 -62.06 -42.91 28.91
N PHE A 21 -61.79 -42.78 30.20
CA PHE A 21 -60.58 -42.05 30.72
C PHE A 21 -59.29 -42.79 30.44
N ALA A 22 -59.27 -44.11 30.43
CA ALA A 22 -58.13 -44.93 30.11
C ALA A 22 -57.81 -44.85 28.61
N ASP A 23 -58.83 -44.91 27.73
CA ASP A 23 -58.68 -44.76 26.24
C ASP A 23 -58.22 -43.33 25.86
N ALA A 24 -58.79 -42.31 26.52
CA ALA A 24 -58.33 -40.92 26.27
C ALA A 24 -56.86 -40.68 26.70
N ARG A 25 -56.41 -41.29 27.78
CA ARG A 25 -54.99 -41.24 28.21
C ARG A 25 -54.07 -42.00 27.27
N LEU A 26 -54.50 -43.18 26.79
CA LEU A 26 -53.74 -43.94 25.80
C LEU A 26 -53.64 -43.18 24.46
N ALA A 27 -54.73 -42.65 23.94
CA ALA A 27 -54.70 -41.84 22.72
C ALA A 27 -53.83 -40.56 22.88
N GLY A 28 -53.86 -39.90 24.02
CA GLY A 28 -52.97 -38.78 24.32
C GLY A 28 -51.50 -39.18 24.41
N ALA A 29 -51.18 -40.34 24.97
CA ALA A 29 -49.81 -40.84 25.03
C ALA A 29 -49.29 -41.27 23.64
N GLU A 30 -50.16 -41.89 22.81
CA GLU A 30 -49.80 -42.26 21.44
C GLU A 30 -49.52 -41.01 20.55
N LEU A 31 -50.39 -40.01 20.67
CA LEU A 31 -50.20 -38.74 19.96
C LEU A 31 -48.89 -38.02 20.37
N LEU A 32 -48.58 -38.01 21.65
CA LEU A 32 -47.36 -37.47 22.18
C LEU A 32 -46.12 -38.22 21.65
N ALA A 33 -46.19 -39.58 21.74
CA ALA A 33 -45.12 -40.46 21.22
C ALA A 33 -44.89 -40.25 19.72
N GLN A 34 -45.95 -40.08 18.95
CA GLN A 34 -45.85 -39.81 17.50
C GLN A 34 -45.21 -38.45 17.24
N ARG A 35 -45.56 -37.43 17.99
CA ARG A 35 -44.90 -36.08 17.90
C ARG A 35 -43.43 -36.15 18.22
N TYR A 36 -43.03 -36.82 19.32
CA TYR A 36 -41.62 -36.97 19.66
C TYR A 36 -40.84 -37.76 18.62
N ARG A 37 -41.41 -38.84 18.07
CA ARG A 37 -40.80 -39.60 17.00
C ARG A 37 -40.58 -38.74 15.75
N SER A 38 -41.58 -37.96 15.33
CA SER A 38 -41.47 -37.07 14.18
C SER A 38 -40.40 -35.98 14.42
N LEU A 39 -40.25 -35.44 15.64
CA LEU A 39 -39.18 -34.49 15.96
C LEU A 39 -37.80 -35.13 15.83
N VAL A 40 -37.58 -36.30 16.39
CA VAL A 40 -36.28 -37.02 16.33
C VAL A 40 -35.90 -37.41 14.92
N GLU A 41 -36.90 -37.79 14.08
CA GLU A 41 -36.66 -38.17 12.69
C GLU A 41 -36.29 -37.00 11.77
N HIS A 42 -36.70 -35.76 12.13
CA HIS A 42 -36.46 -34.57 11.27
C HIS A 42 -35.45 -33.58 11.87
N ILE A 43 -34.89 -33.84 13.06
CA ILE A 43 -33.81 -33.03 13.61
C ILE A 43 -32.53 -33.20 12.77
N PRO A 44 -31.80 -32.11 12.47
CA PRO A 44 -30.55 -32.17 11.69
C PRO A 44 -29.41 -32.89 12.42
N ASP A 45 -29.47 -32.94 13.76
CA ASP A 45 -28.49 -33.66 14.56
C ASP A 45 -28.69 -35.16 14.51
N GLY A 46 -27.59 -35.92 14.45
CA GLY A 46 -27.64 -37.37 14.60
C GLY A 46 -28.11 -37.76 16.00
N VAL A 47 -29.07 -38.68 16.06
CA VAL A 47 -29.51 -39.31 17.33
C VAL A 47 -29.26 -40.81 17.23
N CYS A 48 -28.51 -41.32 18.22
CA CYS A 48 -28.22 -42.73 18.38
C CYS A 48 -28.65 -43.18 19.78
N VAL A 49 -29.30 -44.35 19.89
CA VAL A 49 -29.52 -45.03 21.18
C VAL A 49 -28.73 -46.32 21.18
N HIS A 50 -27.99 -46.56 22.27
CA HIS A 50 -27.27 -47.81 22.44
C HIS A 50 -27.51 -48.43 23.82
N GLU A 51 -27.59 -49.78 23.86
CA GLU A 51 -27.64 -50.58 25.05
C GLU A 51 -26.34 -51.37 25.25
N ARG A 52 -25.66 -51.20 26.35
CA ARG A 52 -24.39 -51.92 26.65
C ARG A 52 -23.35 -51.81 25.51
N GLY A 53 -23.30 -50.67 24.86
CA GLY A 53 -22.38 -50.44 23.73
C GLY A 53 -22.86 -50.92 22.36
N THR A 54 -24.04 -51.55 22.23
CA THR A 54 -24.64 -51.95 20.98
C THR A 54 -25.70 -50.95 20.55
N VAL A 55 -25.65 -50.47 19.31
CA VAL A 55 -26.61 -49.53 18.74
C VAL A 55 -27.98 -50.21 18.58
N VAL A 56 -29.04 -49.63 19.16
CA VAL A 56 -30.41 -50.14 19.07
C VAL A 56 -31.34 -49.23 18.28
N TYR A 57 -30.98 -47.99 18.10
CA TYR A 57 -31.72 -47.04 17.30
C TYR A 57 -30.81 -45.92 16.76
N VAL A 58 -31.10 -45.50 15.51
CA VAL A 58 -30.52 -44.30 14.88
C VAL A 58 -31.59 -43.54 14.10
N ASN A 59 -31.54 -42.20 14.14
CA ASN A 59 -32.37 -41.37 13.28
C ASN A 59 -31.76 -41.25 11.86
N PRO A 60 -32.52 -40.74 10.88
CA PRO A 60 -31.98 -40.52 9.51
C PRO A 60 -30.71 -39.67 9.46
N ALA A 61 -30.59 -38.64 10.29
CA ALA A 61 -29.39 -37.80 10.33
C ALA A 61 -28.15 -38.59 10.78
N ALA A 62 -28.27 -39.45 11.81
CA ALA A 62 -27.14 -40.30 12.23
C ALA A 62 -26.74 -41.32 11.16
N VAL A 63 -27.71 -41.88 10.41
CA VAL A 63 -27.43 -42.77 9.27
C VAL A 63 -26.59 -42.07 8.22
N LEU A 64 -26.98 -40.84 7.81
CA LEU A 64 -26.24 -40.02 6.85
C LEU A 64 -24.86 -39.65 7.38
N LEU A 65 -24.75 -39.28 8.66
CA LEU A 65 -23.52 -38.88 9.28
C LEU A 65 -22.43 -39.96 9.24
N VAL A 66 -22.83 -41.24 9.48
CA VAL A 66 -21.88 -42.36 9.43
C VAL A 66 -21.74 -42.97 8.01
N GLY A 67 -22.39 -42.36 7.01
CA GLY A 67 -22.29 -42.81 5.61
C GLY A 67 -22.95 -44.17 5.35
N ALA A 68 -23.99 -44.53 6.14
CA ALA A 68 -24.75 -45.74 5.94
C ALA A 68 -25.87 -45.53 4.93
N ALA A 69 -26.26 -46.60 4.19
CA ALA A 69 -27.38 -46.54 3.27
C ALA A 69 -28.73 -46.70 4.00
N SER A 70 -28.74 -47.30 5.18
CA SER A 70 -29.95 -47.50 6.00
C SER A 70 -29.60 -47.68 7.49
N ALA A 71 -30.61 -47.53 8.36
CA ALA A 71 -30.47 -47.83 9.78
C ALA A 71 -30.08 -49.29 10.06
N ALA A 72 -30.46 -50.22 9.17
CA ALA A 72 -30.16 -51.66 9.30
C ALA A 72 -28.63 -51.95 9.22
N GLU A 73 -27.86 -51.10 8.61
CA GLU A 73 -26.38 -51.23 8.56
C GLU A 73 -25.69 -50.77 9.83
N VAL A 74 -26.41 -50.04 10.69
CA VAL A 74 -25.86 -49.42 11.93
C VAL A 74 -26.39 -50.13 13.16
N VAL A 75 -27.69 -50.45 13.20
CA VAL A 75 -28.35 -51.12 14.33
C VAL A 75 -27.77 -52.52 14.51
N GLY A 76 -27.49 -52.89 15.75
CA GLY A 76 -26.88 -54.18 16.13
C GLY A 76 -25.34 -54.17 16.12
N ARG A 77 -24.70 -53.11 15.65
CA ARG A 77 -23.25 -53.02 15.67
C ARG A 77 -22.74 -52.36 16.96
N PRO A 78 -21.50 -52.67 17.34
CA PRO A 78 -20.84 -51.97 18.45
C PRO A 78 -20.68 -50.46 18.16
N LEU A 79 -20.96 -49.61 19.12
CA LEU A 79 -20.77 -48.17 19.01
C LEU A 79 -19.29 -47.81 18.67
N THR A 80 -18.37 -48.63 19.16
CA THR A 80 -16.92 -48.43 18.92
C THR A 80 -16.50 -48.56 17.46
N ASP A 81 -17.34 -49.23 16.61
CA ASP A 81 -17.07 -49.32 15.17
C ASP A 81 -17.16 -47.96 14.47
N PHE A 82 -17.94 -47.04 15.03
CA PHE A 82 -18.20 -45.71 14.48
C PHE A 82 -17.40 -44.61 15.14
N VAL A 83 -16.56 -44.95 16.15
CA VAL A 83 -15.73 -43.96 16.86
C VAL A 83 -14.26 -44.19 16.55
N HIS A 84 -13.54 -43.11 16.20
CA HIS A 84 -12.11 -43.23 15.93
C HIS A 84 -11.39 -43.79 17.19
N PRO A 85 -10.49 -44.79 17.07
CA PRO A 85 -9.91 -45.56 18.16
C PRO A 85 -9.32 -44.71 19.30
N ARG A 86 -8.75 -43.56 18.97
CA ARG A 86 -8.15 -42.64 19.97
C ARG A 86 -9.16 -42.07 20.97
N PHE A 87 -10.45 -41.99 20.60
CA PHE A 87 -11.50 -41.43 21.45
C PHE A 87 -12.29 -42.49 22.21
N VAL A 88 -12.17 -43.79 21.86
CA VAL A 88 -12.92 -44.87 22.49
C VAL A 88 -12.73 -44.93 23.98
N PRO A 89 -11.49 -44.86 24.58
CA PRO A 89 -11.33 -44.88 26.05
C PRO A 89 -12.08 -43.75 26.75
N ALA A 90 -11.86 -42.50 26.30
CA ALA A 90 -12.50 -41.33 26.86
C ALA A 90 -14.05 -41.35 26.74
N MET A 91 -14.57 -41.87 25.63
CA MET A 91 -15.99 -42.09 25.41
C MET A 91 -16.55 -43.09 26.43
N LEU A 92 -15.90 -44.24 26.61
CA LEU A 92 -16.34 -45.26 27.57
C LEU A 92 -16.31 -44.75 29.00
N ASP A 93 -15.27 -44.07 29.43
CA ASP A 93 -15.18 -43.45 30.74
C ASP A 93 -16.30 -42.44 30.98
N ARG A 94 -16.63 -41.61 29.99
CA ARG A 94 -17.70 -40.61 30.06
C ARG A 94 -19.08 -41.28 30.19
N ILE A 95 -19.33 -42.37 29.47
CA ILE A 95 -20.58 -43.12 29.51
C ILE A 95 -20.72 -43.83 30.89
N ALA A 96 -19.64 -44.46 31.38
CA ALA A 96 -19.62 -45.14 32.67
C ALA A 96 -19.89 -44.19 33.84
N GLY A 97 -19.62 -42.90 33.70
CA GLY A 97 -19.93 -41.87 34.72
C GLY A 97 -21.42 -41.51 34.80
N LEU A 98 -22.29 -41.95 33.89
CA LEU A 98 -23.73 -41.69 33.89
C LEU A 98 -24.44 -42.83 34.62
N THR A 99 -24.76 -42.64 35.91
CA THR A 99 -25.33 -43.68 36.77
C THR A 99 -26.79 -43.47 37.15
N GLU A 100 -27.30 -42.26 37.00
CA GLU A 100 -28.69 -41.89 37.34
C GLU A 100 -29.53 -41.63 36.11
N GLU A 101 -30.80 -42.03 36.10
CA GLU A 101 -31.75 -41.72 35.07
C GLU A 101 -31.87 -40.21 34.86
N GLY A 102 -31.77 -39.75 33.56
CA GLY A 102 -31.77 -38.36 33.21
C GLY A 102 -30.41 -37.68 33.34
N ALA A 103 -29.37 -38.35 33.85
CA ALA A 103 -28.02 -37.81 33.86
C ALA A 103 -27.51 -37.57 32.41
N ALA A 104 -26.97 -36.37 32.17
CA ALA A 104 -26.38 -35.98 30.90
C ALA A 104 -24.87 -35.76 31.02
N SER A 105 -24.12 -36.20 30.00
CA SER A 105 -22.68 -35.92 29.92
C SER A 105 -22.43 -34.49 29.51
N PRO A 106 -21.30 -33.88 29.90
CA PRO A 106 -20.82 -32.66 29.27
C PRO A 106 -20.67 -32.87 27.73
N PRO A 107 -20.86 -31.81 26.91
CA PRO A 107 -20.54 -31.86 25.52
C PRO A 107 -19.05 -32.25 25.29
N ALA A 108 -18.79 -33.17 24.36
CA ALA A 108 -17.45 -33.59 24.07
C ALA A 108 -17.26 -33.73 22.54
N GLU A 109 -16.16 -33.18 22.07
CA GLU A 109 -15.76 -33.33 20.68
C GLU A 109 -15.03 -34.64 20.47
N MET A 110 -15.37 -35.31 19.36
CA MET A 110 -14.70 -36.52 18.92
C MET A 110 -14.77 -36.65 17.40
N THR A 111 -14.00 -37.61 16.88
CA THR A 111 -14.02 -37.94 15.46
C THR A 111 -14.75 -39.28 15.30
N LEU A 112 -15.77 -39.32 14.48
CA LEU A 112 -16.42 -40.58 14.07
C LEU A 112 -15.75 -41.15 12.82
N LEU A 113 -15.82 -42.49 12.69
CA LEU A 113 -15.47 -43.25 11.51
C LEU A 113 -16.74 -43.53 10.72
N ARG A 114 -16.72 -43.16 9.46
CA ARG A 114 -17.81 -43.55 8.51
C ARG A 114 -17.58 -44.96 7.95
N LEU A 115 -18.61 -45.54 7.39
CA LEU A 115 -18.54 -46.88 6.80
C LEU A 115 -17.60 -46.94 5.59
N ASP A 116 -17.36 -45.84 4.91
CA ASP A 116 -16.41 -45.73 3.80
C ASP A 116 -14.96 -45.52 4.25
N GLY A 117 -14.70 -45.50 5.55
CA GLY A 117 -13.38 -45.25 6.15
C GLY A 117 -12.99 -43.80 6.27
N THR A 118 -13.80 -42.86 5.82
CA THR A 118 -13.58 -41.41 6.06
C THR A 118 -13.96 -41.04 7.49
N THR A 119 -13.58 -39.83 7.90
CA THR A 119 -13.83 -39.36 9.26
C THR A 119 -14.69 -38.11 9.24
N VAL A 120 -15.43 -37.86 10.33
CA VAL A 120 -16.20 -36.65 10.57
C VAL A 120 -16.00 -36.22 12.03
N ASP A 121 -15.74 -34.92 12.23
CA ASP A 121 -15.64 -34.36 13.55
C ASP A 121 -17.01 -33.93 14.05
N VAL A 122 -17.34 -34.38 15.26
CA VAL A 122 -18.65 -34.17 15.87
C VAL A 122 -18.52 -33.73 17.33
N GLN A 123 -19.56 -33.07 17.81
CA GLN A 123 -19.78 -32.87 19.25
C GLN A 123 -20.89 -33.77 19.72
N THR A 124 -20.71 -34.48 20.84
CA THR A 124 -21.68 -35.44 21.37
C THR A 124 -22.08 -35.13 22.80
N VAL A 125 -23.37 -35.33 23.08
CA VAL A 125 -23.92 -35.35 24.45
C VAL A 125 -24.65 -36.67 24.61
N ALA A 126 -24.32 -37.40 25.68
CA ALA A 126 -25.01 -38.68 26.00
C ALA A 126 -25.93 -38.44 27.22
N VAL A 127 -27.12 -38.99 27.21
CA VAL A 127 -28.12 -38.97 28.28
C VAL A 127 -28.53 -40.37 28.61
N LEU A 128 -28.54 -40.73 29.90
CA LEU A 128 -29.08 -42.03 30.38
C LEU A 128 -30.60 -41.93 30.47
N THR A 129 -31.31 -42.72 29.68
CA THR A 129 -32.77 -42.64 29.55
C THR A 129 -33.43 -44.03 29.54
N PRO A 130 -34.68 -44.17 29.99
CA PRO A 130 -35.45 -45.42 29.79
C PRO A 130 -35.69 -45.68 28.30
N TRP A 131 -35.43 -46.92 27.88
CA TRP A 131 -35.66 -47.39 26.51
C TRP A 131 -36.24 -48.82 26.58
N HIS A 132 -37.47 -49.01 26.14
CA HIS A 132 -38.18 -50.28 26.17
C HIS A 132 -38.12 -51.03 27.52
N GLY A 133 -38.18 -50.28 28.64
CA GLY A 133 -38.17 -50.86 30.00
C GLY A 133 -36.76 -51.10 30.58
N HIS A 134 -35.70 -50.76 29.86
CA HIS A 134 -34.33 -50.85 30.33
C HIS A 134 -33.67 -49.47 30.23
N LEU A 135 -32.53 -49.24 30.93
CA LEU A 135 -31.73 -48.04 30.80
C LEU A 135 -30.83 -48.16 29.58
N ALA A 136 -30.86 -47.14 28.72
CA ALA A 136 -30.02 -46.99 27.52
C ALA A 136 -29.44 -45.61 27.44
N TYR A 137 -28.39 -45.44 26.66
CA TYR A 137 -27.77 -44.14 26.43
C TYR A 137 -28.30 -43.58 25.13
N GLN A 138 -28.93 -42.42 25.18
CA GLN A 138 -29.28 -41.62 24.01
C GLN A 138 -28.16 -40.61 23.76
N VAL A 139 -27.57 -40.62 22.58
CA VAL A 139 -26.48 -39.76 22.17
C VAL A 139 -26.98 -38.81 21.10
N VAL A 140 -26.87 -37.52 21.32
CA VAL A 140 -27.08 -36.50 20.29
C VAL A 140 -25.71 -36.15 19.71
N ILE A 141 -25.63 -36.12 18.40
CA ILE A 141 -24.40 -35.99 17.62
C ILE A 141 -24.53 -34.78 16.69
N HIS A 142 -23.83 -33.74 16.97
CA HIS A 142 -23.79 -32.51 16.17
C HIS A 142 -22.58 -32.55 15.22
N ASP A 143 -22.80 -32.38 13.92
CA ASP A 143 -21.75 -32.33 12.90
C ASP A 143 -21.04 -30.96 12.90
N LEU A 144 -19.73 -30.95 13.14
CA LEU A 144 -18.91 -29.74 13.16
C LEU A 144 -18.32 -29.36 11.80
N THR A 145 -18.60 -30.11 10.74
CA THR A 145 -17.96 -29.94 9.43
C THR A 145 -18.20 -28.56 8.84
N ALA A 146 -19.44 -28.08 8.83
CA ALA A 146 -19.78 -26.77 8.28
C ALA A 146 -19.20 -25.62 9.10
N GLN A 147 -19.28 -25.72 10.44
CA GLN A 147 -18.72 -24.72 11.35
C GLN A 147 -17.20 -24.62 11.18
N ARG A 148 -16.49 -25.75 11.23
CA ARG A 148 -15.02 -25.77 11.07
C ARG A 148 -14.57 -25.31 9.68
N ALA A 149 -15.32 -25.62 8.64
CA ALA A 149 -15.04 -25.13 7.29
C ALA A 149 -15.16 -23.60 7.21
N ALA A 150 -16.21 -23.03 7.80
CA ALA A 150 -16.41 -21.57 7.86
C ALA A 150 -15.29 -20.87 8.65
N GLU A 151 -14.94 -21.38 9.83
CA GLU A 151 -13.85 -20.85 10.65
C GLU A 151 -12.48 -20.95 9.93
N ALA A 152 -12.24 -22.06 9.23
CA ALA A 152 -11.00 -22.22 8.44
C ALA A 152 -10.96 -21.30 7.22
N ALA A 153 -12.11 -21.03 6.58
CA ALA A 153 -12.22 -20.10 5.48
C ALA A 153 -11.95 -18.65 5.95
N GLN A 154 -12.55 -18.27 7.09
CA GLN A 154 -12.32 -16.96 7.68
C GLN A 154 -10.85 -16.75 8.03
N ARG A 155 -10.23 -17.70 8.76
CA ARG A 155 -8.81 -17.64 9.11
C ARG A 155 -7.91 -17.53 7.88
N ARG A 156 -8.21 -18.27 6.81
CA ARG A 156 -7.47 -18.18 5.54
C ARG A 156 -7.60 -16.81 4.88
N ALA A 157 -8.80 -16.23 4.89
CA ALA A 157 -9.05 -14.91 4.35
C ALA A 157 -8.27 -13.82 5.14
N GLU A 158 -8.29 -13.89 6.46
CA GLU A 158 -7.54 -12.98 7.35
C GLU A 158 -6.02 -13.09 7.14
N GLN A 159 -5.49 -14.33 7.06
CA GLN A 159 -4.07 -14.57 6.77
C GLN A 159 -3.67 -14.05 5.39
N HIS A 160 -4.51 -14.31 4.38
CA HIS A 160 -4.26 -13.84 3.02
C HIS A 160 -4.22 -12.30 2.99
N PHE A 161 -5.21 -11.65 3.59
CA PHE A 161 -5.25 -10.18 3.67
C PHE A 161 -3.99 -9.62 4.37
N THR A 162 -3.61 -10.16 5.52
CA THR A 162 -2.42 -9.74 6.26
C THR A 162 -1.16 -9.93 5.43
N THR A 163 -1.03 -11.05 4.71
CA THR A 163 0.12 -11.33 3.85
C THR A 163 0.21 -10.33 2.71
N VAL A 164 -0.90 -10.06 2.01
CA VAL A 164 -0.94 -9.09 0.90
C VAL A 164 -0.53 -7.71 1.39
N VAL A 165 -1.15 -7.21 2.47
CA VAL A 165 -0.85 -5.88 3.02
C VAL A 165 0.60 -5.78 3.51
N SER A 166 1.16 -6.86 4.04
CA SER A 166 2.56 -6.87 4.51
C SER A 166 3.59 -6.84 3.38
N GLN A 167 3.25 -7.33 2.20
CA GLN A 167 4.13 -7.35 1.02
C GLN A 167 4.02 -6.10 0.15
N LEU A 168 3.04 -5.22 0.41
CA LEU A 168 2.97 -3.94 -0.28
C LEU A 168 4.21 -3.10 0.03
N GLU A 169 4.80 -2.49 -0.99
CA GLU A 169 5.84 -1.47 -0.83
C GLU A 169 5.25 -0.11 -0.43
N GLU A 170 3.97 0.09 -0.68
CA GLU A 170 3.23 1.25 -0.21
C GLU A 170 2.98 1.19 1.29
N GLY A 171 3.20 2.33 1.96
CA GLY A 171 2.80 2.50 3.34
C GLY A 171 1.28 2.56 3.44
N VAL A 172 0.71 1.73 4.32
CA VAL A 172 -0.72 1.76 4.64
C VAL A 172 -0.89 1.96 6.13
N VAL A 173 -1.71 2.93 6.50
CA VAL A 173 -2.04 3.26 7.90
C VAL A 173 -3.55 3.42 8.01
N VAL A 174 -4.13 2.81 9.03
CA VAL A 174 -5.51 3.05 9.43
C VAL A 174 -5.49 3.93 10.68
N ILE A 175 -6.27 4.99 10.66
CA ILE A 175 -6.30 6.01 11.71
C ILE A 175 -7.73 6.15 12.19
N ASP A 176 -7.93 6.03 13.49
CA ASP A 176 -9.23 6.15 14.12
C ASP A 176 -9.77 7.58 14.07
N ARG A 177 -10.99 7.75 14.56
CA ARG A 177 -11.68 9.05 14.56
C ARG A 177 -10.97 10.12 15.40
N ASP A 178 -10.21 9.69 16.40
CA ASP A 178 -9.45 10.58 17.29
C ASP A 178 -8.06 10.93 16.73
N GLY A 179 -7.72 10.43 15.54
CA GLY A 179 -6.44 10.66 14.88
C GLY A 179 -5.32 9.73 15.36
N ARG A 180 -5.66 8.62 16.05
CA ARG A 180 -4.69 7.64 16.53
C ARG A 180 -4.51 6.52 15.51
N ILE A 181 -3.31 6.01 15.40
CA ILE A 181 -2.97 4.89 14.53
C ILE A 181 -3.60 3.61 15.11
N GLU A 182 -4.55 3.04 14.39
CA GLU A 182 -5.18 1.75 14.69
C GLU A 182 -4.37 0.59 14.08
N SER A 183 -3.85 0.78 12.86
CA SER A 183 -3.07 -0.21 12.15
C SER A 183 -2.04 0.44 11.24
N ILE A 184 -0.90 -0.21 11.08
CA ILE A 184 0.21 0.25 10.24
C ILE A 184 0.95 -0.96 9.65
N ASN A 185 1.12 -0.98 8.31
CA ASN A 185 1.83 -2.06 7.65
C ASN A 185 3.37 -1.92 7.77
N PRO A 186 4.14 -2.97 7.47
CA PRO A 186 5.60 -2.93 7.55
C PRO A 186 6.24 -1.85 6.64
N ALA A 187 5.67 -1.58 5.47
CA ALA A 187 6.17 -0.55 4.57
C ALA A 187 6.03 0.85 5.18
N ALA A 188 4.89 1.17 5.79
CA ALA A 188 4.70 2.45 6.45
C ALA A 188 5.68 2.63 7.63
N ARG A 189 5.94 1.58 8.41
CA ARG A 189 6.95 1.61 9.49
C ARG A 189 8.35 1.93 8.93
N ARG A 190 8.75 1.30 7.81
CA ARG A 190 10.03 1.57 7.15
C ARG A 190 10.10 3.00 6.60
N ILE A 191 9.05 3.46 5.92
CA ILE A 191 8.98 4.80 5.31
C ILE A 191 9.06 5.89 6.39
N PHE A 192 8.33 5.76 7.49
CA PHE A 192 8.36 6.71 8.60
C PHE A 192 9.62 6.59 9.47
N GLY A 193 10.38 5.51 9.33
CA GLY A 193 11.57 5.28 10.15
C GLY A 193 11.22 5.00 11.61
N VAL A 194 10.07 4.37 11.86
CA VAL A 194 9.69 3.97 13.21
C VAL A 194 10.62 2.85 13.66
N LEU A 195 11.41 3.12 14.69
CA LEU A 195 12.41 2.19 15.22
C LEU A 195 11.76 0.93 15.82
N THR A 196 12.52 -0.17 15.75
CA THR A 196 12.18 -1.42 16.46
C THR A 196 12.10 -1.10 17.98
N GLY A 197 10.92 -1.28 18.57
CA GLY A 197 10.70 -1.02 20.01
C GLY A 197 9.76 0.16 20.32
N VAL A 198 9.44 0.99 19.33
CA VAL A 198 8.36 1.99 19.44
C VAL A 198 7.13 1.43 18.71
N ASP A 199 6.08 1.11 19.44
CA ASP A 199 4.81 0.74 18.80
C ASP A 199 4.01 2.00 18.48
N PRO A 200 3.78 2.34 17.21
CA PRO A 200 3.01 3.52 16.83
C PRO A 200 1.50 3.36 17.04
N ILE A 201 1.01 2.15 17.31
CA ILE A 201 -0.42 1.89 17.52
C ILE A 201 -0.90 2.62 18.79
N GLY A 202 -2.05 3.28 18.69
CA GLY A 202 -2.63 4.10 19.75
C GLY A 202 -2.04 5.51 19.86
N HIS A 203 -0.97 5.83 19.14
CA HIS A 203 -0.36 7.16 19.10
C HIS A 203 -0.90 7.98 17.92
N ARG A 204 -0.86 9.30 18.06
CA ARG A 204 -1.08 10.22 16.95
C ARG A 204 0.21 10.34 16.13
N ILE A 205 0.08 10.67 14.84
CA ILE A 205 1.26 10.79 13.98
C ILE A 205 2.25 11.87 14.48
N GLU A 206 1.74 12.92 15.11
CA GLU A 206 2.53 14.02 15.68
C GLU A 206 3.31 13.61 16.94
N GLU A 207 2.91 12.53 17.58
CA GLU A 207 3.59 11.97 18.77
C GLU A 207 4.78 11.09 18.37
N LEU A 208 4.89 10.74 17.08
CA LEU A 208 6.02 9.97 16.57
C LEU A 208 7.24 10.86 16.36
N PRO A 209 8.46 10.33 16.42
CA PRO A 209 9.69 11.09 16.24
C PRO A 209 9.96 11.44 14.77
N LEU A 210 9.04 12.19 14.16
CA LEU A 210 9.10 12.65 12.78
C LEU A 210 8.42 14.01 12.65
N THR A 211 8.73 14.74 11.57
CA THR A 211 8.06 16.00 11.26
C THR A 211 7.45 15.93 9.86
N LEU A 212 6.17 16.22 9.77
CA LEU A 212 5.49 16.32 8.47
C LEU A 212 5.76 17.70 7.84
N LEU A 213 5.95 17.70 6.52
CA LEU A 213 6.25 18.88 5.73
C LEU A 213 5.23 19.04 4.59
N ASP A 214 4.94 20.30 4.22
CA ASP A 214 4.19 20.60 3.00
C ASP A 214 5.08 20.39 1.74
N SER A 215 4.47 20.53 0.55
CA SER A 215 5.18 20.38 -0.74
C SER A 215 6.34 21.39 -0.93
N ALA A 216 6.36 22.47 -0.15
CA ALA A 216 7.41 23.49 -0.14
C ALA A 216 8.44 23.26 0.99
N ALA A 217 8.46 22.09 1.62
CA ALA A 217 9.36 21.70 2.70
C ALA A 217 9.22 22.55 4.00
N ARG A 218 8.06 23.12 4.25
CA ARG A 218 7.75 23.83 5.50
C ARG A 218 6.98 22.90 6.45
N PRO A 219 7.14 23.01 7.77
CA PRO A 219 6.38 22.21 8.72
C PRO A 219 4.87 22.28 8.45
N LEU A 220 4.24 21.12 8.36
CA LEU A 220 2.82 20.96 8.07
C LEU A 220 2.03 20.88 9.37
N ALA A 221 1.08 21.83 9.55
CA ALA A 221 0.17 21.75 10.69
C ALA A 221 -0.70 20.49 10.62
N PRO A 222 -0.91 19.75 11.74
CA PRO A 222 -1.59 18.46 11.75
C PRO A 222 -2.97 18.47 11.06
N HIS A 223 -3.79 19.49 11.30
CA HIS A 223 -5.13 19.63 10.71
C HIS A 223 -5.12 19.83 9.18
N ARG A 224 -3.98 20.16 8.59
CA ARG A 224 -3.82 20.34 7.13
C ARG A 224 -3.40 19.06 6.41
N HIS A 225 -2.97 18.04 7.16
CA HIS A 225 -2.62 16.75 6.58
C HIS A 225 -3.84 16.06 5.98
N GLN A 226 -3.65 15.32 4.89
CA GLN A 226 -4.74 14.66 4.15
C GLN A 226 -5.67 13.84 5.05
N VAL A 227 -5.13 13.06 5.99
CA VAL A 227 -5.93 12.19 6.87
C VAL A 227 -6.83 13.01 7.79
N ALA A 228 -6.28 14.08 8.41
CA ALA A 228 -7.06 14.95 9.28
C ALA A 228 -8.21 15.63 8.50
N ARG A 229 -7.95 16.02 7.25
CA ARG A 229 -8.99 16.56 6.37
C ARG A 229 -10.04 15.53 6.02
N THR A 230 -9.64 14.32 5.64
CA THR A 230 -10.57 13.21 5.36
C THR A 230 -11.45 12.89 6.58
N LEU A 231 -10.86 12.81 7.78
CA LEU A 231 -11.62 12.59 9.02
C LEU A 231 -12.60 13.73 9.32
N ALA A 232 -12.24 14.97 9.00
CA ALA A 232 -13.10 16.14 9.25
C ALA A 232 -14.22 16.30 8.22
N THR A 233 -13.98 16.00 6.94
CA THR A 233 -14.91 16.31 5.84
C THR A 233 -15.57 15.09 5.22
N GLY A 234 -15.01 13.87 5.41
CA GLY A 234 -15.43 12.65 4.72
C GLY A 234 -14.91 12.56 3.28
N GLU A 235 -14.22 13.59 2.77
CA GLU A 235 -13.74 13.61 1.39
C GLU A 235 -12.57 12.66 1.16
N THR A 236 -12.60 11.97 0.02
CA THR A 236 -11.45 11.21 -0.47
C THR A 236 -10.42 12.16 -1.06
N ILE A 237 -9.19 12.10 -0.55
CA ILE A 237 -8.06 12.90 -1.05
C ILE A 237 -7.10 11.96 -1.76
N THR A 238 -6.65 12.33 -2.96
CA THR A 238 -5.70 11.54 -3.76
C THR A 238 -4.54 12.40 -4.23
N GLY A 239 -3.36 11.78 -4.41
CA GLY A 239 -2.18 12.44 -4.95
C GLY A 239 -1.61 13.57 -4.06
N TYR A 240 -1.90 13.54 -2.76
CA TYR A 240 -1.41 14.54 -1.83
C TYR A 240 0.09 14.34 -1.57
N VAL A 241 0.89 15.36 -1.93
CA VAL A 241 2.35 15.30 -1.76
C VAL A 241 2.75 15.97 -0.46
N PHE A 242 3.50 15.25 0.37
CA PHE A 242 4.04 15.74 1.63
C PHE A 242 5.43 15.16 1.90
N GLY A 243 6.19 15.85 2.74
CA GLY A 243 7.49 15.39 3.20
C GLY A 243 7.41 14.83 4.60
N VAL A 244 8.36 13.95 4.93
CA VAL A 244 8.58 13.42 6.28
C VAL A 244 10.06 13.59 6.60
N ASP A 245 10.38 14.43 7.59
CA ASP A 245 11.71 14.47 8.21
C ASP A 245 11.73 13.44 9.33
N ARG A 246 12.56 12.43 9.16
CA ARG A 246 12.73 11.32 10.10
C ARG A 246 13.73 11.69 11.18
N HIS A 247 13.65 11.00 12.32
CA HIS A 247 14.60 11.18 13.44
C HIS A 247 16.08 10.89 13.06
N ASP A 248 16.32 10.05 12.03
CA ASP A 248 17.67 9.76 11.51
C ASP A 248 18.22 10.84 10.58
N GLY A 249 17.51 11.97 10.45
CA GLY A 249 17.87 13.10 9.59
C GLY A 249 17.57 12.89 8.11
N GLN A 250 16.99 11.75 7.72
CA GLN A 250 16.60 11.51 6.34
C GLN A 250 15.25 12.16 6.05
N ARG A 251 15.17 12.85 4.92
CA ARG A 251 13.90 13.36 4.37
C ARG A 251 13.37 12.42 3.32
N ARG A 252 12.08 12.07 3.44
CA ARG A 252 11.34 11.32 2.43
C ARG A 252 10.21 12.17 1.87
N TRP A 253 9.97 12.06 0.58
CA TRP A 253 8.83 12.67 -0.09
C TRP A 253 7.82 11.60 -0.42
N LEU A 254 6.58 11.81 0.01
CA LEU A 254 5.51 10.84 -0.12
C LEU A 254 4.38 11.40 -0.98
N SER A 255 3.77 10.53 -1.79
CA SER A 255 2.51 10.79 -2.47
C SER A 255 1.45 9.89 -1.85
N GLY A 256 0.44 10.46 -1.23
CA GLY A 256 -0.54 9.72 -0.48
C GLY A 256 -1.98 9.97 -0.91
N SER A 257 -2.83 9.04 -0.51
CA SER A 257 -4.27 9.11 -0.65
C SER A 257 -4.91 8.77 0.68
N SER A 258 -6.07 9.33 0.99
CA SER A 258 -6.83 9.01 2.18
C SER A 258 -8.33 9.00 1.92
N ARG A 259 -9.04 8.07 2.56
CA ARG A 259 -10.50 7.93 2.51
C ARG A 259 -11.02 7.29 3.79
N LEU A 260 -12.30 7.49 4.07
CA LEU A 260 -12.97 6.72 5.13
C LEU A 260 -13.08 5.24 4.74
N LEU A 261 -12.96 4.33 5.70
CA LEU A 261 -13.16 2.89 5.47
C LEU A 261 -14.61 2.58 5.10
N ASN A 262 -15.56 3.24 5.78
CA ASN A 262 -16.97 3.18 5.47
C ASN A 262 -17.49 4.62 5.29
N PRO A 263 -17.70 5.09 4.06
CA PRO A 263 -18.16 6.45 3.79
C PRO A 263 -19.54 6.78 4.37
N ASP A 264 -20.39 5.75 4.57
CA ASP A 264 -21.74 5.91 5.11
C ASP A 264 -21.77 6.02 6.64
N ASP A 265 -20.65 5.77 7.30
CA ASP A 265 -20.49 5.88 8.75
C ASP A 265 -19.58 7.07 9.10
N PRO A 266 -20.14 8.18 9.63
CA PRO A 266 -19.35 9.33 10.07
C PRO A 266 -18.35 9.01 11.19
N GLY A 267 -18.54 7.89 11.89
CA GLY A 267 -17.63 7.38 12.92
C GLY A 267 -16.47 6.53 12.38
N SER A 268 -16.47 6.24 11.06
CA SER A 268 -15.51 5.33 10.45
C SER A 268 -14.06 5.83 10.56
N PRO A 269 -13.10 4.94 10.79
CA PRO A 269 -11.68 5.22 10.63
C PRO A 269 -11.35 5.64 9.20
N ALA A 270 -10.24 6.34 9.03
CA ALA A 270 -9.67 6.64 7.71
C ALA A 270 -8.51 5.70 7.40
N VAL A 271 -8.48 5.21 6.16
CA VAL A 271 -7.31 4.53 5.61
C VAL A 271 -6.50 5.51 4.76
N SER A 272 -5.20 5.55 5.00
CA SER A 272 -4.24 6.29 4.18
C SER A 272 -3.23 5.34 3.57
N SER A 273 -3.04 5.42 2.25
CA SER A 273 -1.93 4.78 1.56
C SER A 273 -0.98 5.84 1.02
N PHE A 274 0.32 5.52 0.96
CA PHE A 274 1.33 6.44 0.43
C PHE A 274 2.54 5.69 -0.11
N SER A 275 3.08 6.22 -1.20
CA SER A 275 4.30 5.73 -1.85
C SER A 275 5.46 6.70 -1.63
N ASP A 276 6.66 6.18 -1.45
CA ASP A 276 7.89 6.97 -1.42
C ASP A 276 8.26 7.42 -2.83
N ILE A 277 8.19 8.73 -3.09
CA ILE A 277 8.53 9.34 -4.37
C ILE A 277 9.85 10.12 -4.32
N THR A 278 10.68 9.87 -3.31
CA THR A 278 11.93 10.63 -3.08
C THR A 278 12.88 10.50 -4.26
N GLU A 279 13.15 9.27 -4.70
CA GLU A 279 14.03 9.00 -5.83
C GLU A 279 13.43 9.53 -7.15
N PHE A 280 12.12 9.36 -7.34
CA PHE A 280 11.44 9.88 -8.53
C PHE A 280 11.57 11.41 -8.62
N ARG A 281 11.35 12.14 -7.52
CA ARG A 281 11.54 13.60 -7.49
C ARG A 281 12.98 14.01 -7.71
N ALA A 282 13.94 13.29 -7.14
CA ALA A 282 15.36 13.55 -7.35
C ALA A 282 15.75 13.32 -8.82
N SER A 283 15.34 12.21 -9.41
CA SER A 283 15.59 11.90 -10.83
C SER A 283 14.94 12.92 -11.76
N ARG A 284 13.69 13.31 -11.49
CA ARG A 284 13.00 14.33 -12.28
C ARG A 284 13.73 15.67 -12.23
N ARG A 285 14.14 16.13 -11.04
CA ARG A 285 14.92 17.37 -10.90
C ARG A 285 16.26 17.29 -11.64
N GLN A 286 16.91 16.12 -11.60
CA GLN A 286 18.15 15.88 -12.32
C GLN A 286 17.94 15.96 -13.83
N LEU A 287 16.85 15.36 -14.35
CA LEU A 287 16.50 15.44 -15.77
C LEU A 287 16.15 16.87 -16.18
N GLU A 288 15.37 17.60 -15.36
CA GLU A 288 15.06 19.02 -15.60
C GLU A 288 16.33 19.89 -15.62
N TYR A 289 17.26 19.60 -14.72
CA TYR A 289 18.56 20.28 -14.71
C TYR A 289 19.40 19.94 -15.95
N GLN A 290 19.51 18.68 -16.32
CA GLN A 290 20.25 18.24 -17.52
C GLN A 290 19.62 18.76 -18.83
N ALA A 291 18.30 18.91 -18.87
CA ALA A 291 17.59 19.49 -20.01
C ALA A 291 17.95 20.98 -20.23
N THR A 292 18.40 21.67 -19.19
CA THR A 292 18.65 23.12 -19.19
C THR A 292 20.10 23.52 -18.94
N HIS A 293 20.97 22.60 -18.48
CA HIS A 293 22.36 22.90 -18.14
C HIS A 293 23.33 21.96 -18.86
N ASP A 294 24.53 22.47 -19.16
CA ASP A 294 25.64 21.68 -19.69
C ASP A 294 26.24 20.79 -18.59
N SER A 295 26.34 19.49 -18.84
CA SER A 295 26.76 18.51 -17.83
C SER A 295 28.23 18.64 -17.40
N LEU A 296 29.11 19.22 -18.26
CA LEU A 296 30.51 19.39 -17.94
C LEU A 296 30.76 20.63 -17.09
N THR A 297 30.16 21.76 -17.47
CA THR A 297 30.46 23.06 -16.88
C THR A 297 29.43 23.54 -15.86
N GLY A 298 28.23 22.96 -15.85
CA GLY A 298 27.12 23.41 -15.02
C GLY A 298 26.49 24.74 -15.46
N LEU A 299 26.92 25.30 -16.60
CA LEU A 299 26.33 26.49 -17.19
C LEU A 299 25.00 26.17 -17.87
N ALA A 300 24.22 27.21 -18.21
CA ALA A 300 23.08 27.06 -19.08
C ALA A 300 23.51 26.33 -20.39
N ASN A 301 22.74 25.36 -20.85
CA ASN A 301 23.00 24.75 -22.14
C ASN A 301 22.38 25.58 -23.29
N ARG A 302 22.61 25.16 -24.53
CA ARG A 302 22.08 25.82 -25.72
C ARG A 302 20.57 26.06 -25.63
N SER A 303 19.81 25.08 -25.17
CA SER A 303 18.34 25.15 -25.11
C SER A 303 17.87 26.24 -24.12
N LEU A 304 18.49 26.32 -22.94
CA LEU A 304 18.14 27.33 -21.94
C LEU A 304 18.52 28.73 -22.42
N VAL A 305 19.70 28.89 -23.01
CA VAL A 305 20.16 30.20 -23.52
C VAL A 305 19.24 30.72 -24.62
N LEU A 306 18.87 29.86 -25.59
CA LEU A 306 17.94 30.23 -26.67
C LEU A 306 16.55 30.57 -26.14
N ALA A 307 16.04 29.81 -25.14
CA ALA A 307 14.77 30.13 -24.49
C ALA A 307 14.80 31.49 -23.79
N ARG A 308 15.88 31.82 -23.06
CA ARG A 308 16.06 33.13 -22.40
C ARG A 308 16.19 34.28 -23.41
N LEU A 309 16.87 34.03 -24.53
CA LEU A 309 16.96 35.02 -25.60
C LEU A 309 15.60 35.27 -26.27
N ALA A 310 14.83 34.20 -26.49
CA ALA A 310 13.47 34.30 -27.06
C ALA A 310 12.52 35.07 -26.09
N GLU A 311 12.59 34.79 -24.80
CA GLU A 311 11.84 35.52 -23.77
C GLU A 311 12.22 37.02 -23.79
N ALA A 312 13.52 37.33 -23.90
CA ALA A 312 14.01 38.70 -23.95
C ALA A 312 13.51 39.44 -25.24
N LEU A 313 13.55 38.81 -26.38
CA LEU A 313 13.04 39.40 -27.63
C LEU A 313 11.54 39.63 -27.63
N ALA A 314 10.79 38.72 -26.97
CA ALA A 314 9.33 38.84 -26.83
C ALA A 314 8.88 39.93 -25.83
N ALA A 315 9.76 40.39 -24.94
CA ALA A 315 9.43 41.39 -23.92
C ALA A 315 9.30 42.84 -24.45
N GLY A 316 9.59 43.09 -25.71
CA GLY A 316 9.42 44.37 -26.39
C GLY A 316 10.21 45.51 -25.69
N ASP A 317 9.54 46.60 -25.30
CA ASP A 317 10.18 47.78 -24.72
C ASP A 317 10.75 47.55 -23.28
N GLU A 318 10.29 46.53 -22.58
CA GLU A 318 10.78 46.08 -21.27
C GLU A 318 11.95 45.11 -21.37
N GLN A 319 12.68 45.11 -22.46
CA GLN A 319 13.68 44.12 -22.83
C GLN A 319 14.70 43.89 -21.68
N PRO A 320 14.73 42.68 -21.09
CA PRO A 320 15.59 42.39 -19.94
C PRO A 320 17.06 42.17 -20.31
N VAL A 321 17.35 41.95 -21.62
CA VAL A 321 18.70 41.70 -22.16
C VAL A 321 19.01 42.75 -23.22
N SER A 322 20.19 43.38 -23.16
CA SER A 322 20.59 44.42 -24.09
C SER A 322 21.82 44.06 -24.95
N LEU A 323 22.53 42.98 -24.59
CA LEU A 323 23.76 42.61 -25.28
C LEU A 323 23.92 41.09 -25.22
N VAL A 324 24.30 40.52 -26.39
CA VAL A 324 24.69 39.13 -26.52
C VAL A 324 26.17 39.06 -26.90
N LEU A 325 26.93 38.25 -26.14
CA LEU A 325 28.33 37.98 -26.44
C LEU A 325 28.50 36.52 -26.81
N PHE A 326 29.14 36.29 -27.95
CA PHE A 326 29.59 34.97 -28.38
C PHE A 326 31.07 34.83 -28.10
N ILE A 327 31.51 33.77 -27.46
CA ILE A 327 32.88 33.58 -26.98
C ILE A 327 33.35 32.20 -27.48
N ASP A 328 34.53 32.17 -28.11
CA ASP A 328 35.18 30.94 -28.58
C ASP A 328 36.62 30.90 -28.03
N LEU A 329 37.05 29.75 -27.54
CA LEU A 329 38.40 29.60 -26.96
C LEU A 329 39.43 29.35 -28.06
N ASP A 330 40.36 30.27 -28.26
CA ASP A 330 41.35 30.18 -29.28
C ASP A 330 42.34 29.02 -29.05
N GLY A 331 42.48 28.14 -30.01
CA GLY A 331 43.41 27.00 -29.95
C GLY A 331 42.98 25.84 -29.05
N PHE A 332 41.74 25.82 -28.57
CA PHE A 332 41.25 24.73 -27.66
C PHE A 332 41.41 23.32 -28.26
N LYS A 333 41.21 23.15 -29.57
CA LYS A 333 41.46 21.89 -30.26
C LYS A 333 42.90 21.42 -30.09
N ALA A 334 43.90 22.31 -30.23
CA ALA A 334 45.31 21.98 -30.02
C ALA A 334 45.62 21.53 -28.58
N ILE A 335 44.93 22.10 -27.59
CA ILE A 335 45.01 21.66 -26.20
C ILE A 335 44.53 20.23 -26.05
N ASN A 336 43.37 19.90 -26.63
CA ASN A 336 42.83 18.55 -26.64
C ASN A 336 43.75 17.55 -27.36
N ASP A 337 44.23 17.90 -28.53
CA ASP A 337 45.09 17.04 -29.37
C ASP A 337 46.45 16.78 -28.68
N THR A 338 46.99 17.77 -27.92
CA THR A 338 48.31 17.68 -27.27
C THR A 338 48.25 17.10 -25.85
N LEU A 339 47.27 17.50 -25.04
CA LEU A 339 47.21 17.18 -23.63
C LEU A 339 46.05 16.24 -23.27
N GLY A 340 45.22 15.91 -24.25
CA GLY A 340 44.09 14.99 -24.08
C GLY A 340 42.81 15.66 -23.54
N HIS A 341 41.64 15.06 -23.87
CA HIS A 341 40.31 15.58 -23.57
C HIS A 341 40.09 15.83 -22.06
N ALA A 342 40.68 15.04 -21.18
CA ALA A 342 40.52 15.20 -19.74
C ALA A 342 41.13 16.53 -19.20
N ILE A 343 42.16 17.06 -19.87
CA ILE A 343 42.74 18.37 -19.57
C ILE A 343 41.88 19.46 -20.23
N GLY A 344 41.42 19.25 -21.47
CA GLY A 344 40.47 20.15 -22.13
C GLY A 344 39.18 20.34 -21.31
N ASP A 345 38.60 19.28 -20.77
CA ASP A 345 37.43 19.34 -19.88
C ASP A 345 37.70 20.20 -18.64
N THR A 346 38.89 20.06 -18.03
CA THR A 346 39.32 20.89 -16.90
C THR A 346 39.44 22.36 -17.29
N VAL A 347 39.97 22.65 -18.48
CA VAL A 347 40.07 24.02 -19.01
C VAL A 347 38.67 24.61 -19.18
N LEU A 348 37.74 23.91 -19.80
CA LEU A 348 36.34 24.34 -19.97
C LEU A 348 35.66 24.63 -18.65
N GLN A 349 35.85 23.78 -17.65
CA GLN A 349 35.29 23.99 -16.30
C GLN A 349 35.86 25.26 -15.63
N ILE A 350 37.16 25.48 -15.74
CA ILE A 350 37.82 26.69 -15.16
C ILE A 350 37.36 27.94 -15.91
N VAL A 351 37.32 27.93 -17.23
CA VAL A 351 36.79 29.04 -18.03
C VAL A 351 35.35 29.37 -17.65
N ALA A 352 34.49 28.37 -17.55
CA ALA A 352 33.11 28.52 -17.13
C ALA A 352 32.99 29.25 -15.78
N GLN A 353 33.80 28.84 -14.79
CA GLN A 353 33.84 29.50 -13.47
C GLN A 353 34.33 30.92 -13.54
N ARG A 354 35.34 31.22 -14.38
CA ARG A 354 35.85 32.56 -14.57
C ARG A 354 34.84 33.48 -15.23
N LEU A 355 34.12 32.98 -16.26
CA LEU A 355 33.04 33.72 -16.89
C LEU A 355 31.93 34.05 -15.90
N GLN A 356 31.48 33.06 -15.10
CA GLN A 356 30.46 33.29 -14.05
C GLN A 356 30.91 34.38 -13.04
N ARG A 357 32.16 34.32 -12.59
CA ARG A 357 32.69 35.33 -11.60
C ARG A 357 32.85 36.72 -12.20
N ALA A 358 33.09 36.81 -13.51
CA ALA A 358 33.24 38.09 -14.19
C ALA A 358 31.90 38.73 -14.59
N LEU A 359 30.78 38.04 -14.39
CA LEU A 359 29.42 38.49 -14.73
C LEU A 359 28.63 38.87 -13.47
N ARG A 360 27.53 39.61 -13.66
CA ARG A 360 26.57 39.94 -12.58
C ARG A 360 25.61 38.77 -12.35
N ALA A 361 24.91 38.80 -11.25
CA ALA A 361 23.95 37.75 -10.89
C ALA A 361 22.78 37.62 -11.89
N ASP A 362 22.40 38.73 -12.54
CA ASP A 362 21.30 38.78 -13.49
C ASP A 362 21.75 38.43 -14.94
N ASP A 363 23.07 38.38 -15.21
CA ASP A 363 23.60 37.95 -16.49
C ASP A 363 23.51 36.43 -16.62
N VAL A 364 23.21 35.95 -17.83
CA VAL A 364 23.15 34.50 -18.12
C VAL A 364 24.38 34.11 -18.94
N VAL A 365 25.12 33.11 -18.45
CA VAL A 365 26.21 32.50 -19.22
C VAL A 365 25.86 31.05 -19.53
N GLY A 366 26.06 30.65 -20.77
CA GLY A 366 25.82 29.28 -21.22
C GLY A 366 26.95 28.76 -22.11
N ARG A 367 27.00 27.44 -22.24
CA ARG A 367 27.88 26.74 -23.20
C ARG A 367 27.02 26.13 -24.29
N LEU A 368 27.34 26.48 -25.54
CA LEU A 368 26.60 26.02 -26.71
C LEU A 368 27.07 24.63 -27.18
N GLY A 369 28.31 24.29 -26.94
CA GLY A 369 28.97 23.04 -27.29
C GLY A 369 30.46 23.27 -27.52
N GLY A 370 31.28 22.23 -27.46
CA GLY A 370 32.73 22.36 -27.66
C GLY A 370 33.35 23.42 -26.78
N ASP A 371 33.97 24.42 -27.39
CA ASP A 371 34.65 25.58 -26.80
C ASP A 371 33.85 26.89 -26.88
N GLU A 372 32.58 26.82 -27.29
CA GLU A 372 31.71 27.96 -27.51
C GLU A 372 30.89 28.31 -26.29
N PHE A 373 30.94 29.56 -25.85
CA PHE A 373 30.14 30.11 -24.78
C PHE A 373 29.32 31.31 -25.24
N LEU A 374 28.16 31.49 -24.59
CA LEU A 374 27.29 32.64 -24.84
C LEU A 374 26.99 33.37 -23.54
N VAL A 375 26.98 34.71 -23.63
CA VAL A 375 26.57 35.55 -22.47
C VAL A 375 25.41 36.44 -22.92
N LEU A 376 24.33 36.42 -22.12
CA LEU A 376 23.23 37.37 -22.22
C LEU A 376 23.37 38.38 -21.10
N VAL A 377 23.57 39.65 -21.44
CA VAL A 377 23.80 40.72 -20.48
C VAL A 377 22.49 41.41 -20.14
N ALA A 378 22.12 41.34 -18.87
CA ALA A 378 20.90 41.94 -18.35
C ALA A 378 20.96 43.48 -18.23
N GLY A 379 19.77 44.08 -18.41
CA GLY A 379 19.60 45.53 -18.29
C GLY A 379 20.12 46.31 -19.50
N ARG A 380 20.26 47.64 -19.35
CA ARG A 380 20.73 48.53 -20.41
C ARG A 380 22.25 48.66 -20.36
N THR A 381 22.92 48.35 -21.46
CA THR A 381 24.36 48.45 -21.58
C THR A 381 24.73 49.63 -22.50
N ARG A 382 25.62 50.50 -22.04
CA ARG A 382 26.19 51.57 -22.87
C ARG A 382 27.41 51.04 -23.63
N ALA A 383 27.79 51.68 -24.72
CA ALA A 383 28.97 51.27 -25.51
C ALA A 383 30.26 51.13 -24.69
N ALA A 384 30.52 52.10 -23.79
CA ALA A 384 31.70 52.06 -22.91
C ALA A 384 31.63 50.88 -21.91
N ASP A 385 30.43 50.53 -21.41
CA ASP A 385 30.21 49.38 -20.50
C ASP A 385 30.43 48.06 -21.26
N ARG A 386 30.06 47.98 -22.53
CA ARG A 386 30.30 46.83 -23.39
C ARG A 386 31.79 46.54 -23.57
N GLU A 387 32.57 47.59 -23.95
CA GLU A 387 34.03 47.46 -24.08
C GLU A 387 34.70 47.03 -22.81
N ALA A 388 34.31 47.65 -21.69
CA ALA A 388 34.82 47.30 -20.36
C ALA A 388 34.46 45.85 -19.98
N LEU A 389 33.25 45.36 -20.31
CA LEU A 389 32.82 43.99 -20.07
C LEU A 389 33.64 43.01 -20.92
N VAL A 390 33.75 43.23 -22.22
CA VAL A 390 34.56 42.39 -23.13
C VAL A 390 35.99 42.31 -22.65
N HIS A 391 36.59 43.45 -22.28
CA HIS A 391 37.96 43.51 -21.73
C HIS A 391 38.08 42.69 -20.44
N ARG A 392 37.13 42.83 -19.49
CA ARG A 392 37.09 42.08 -18.24
C ARG A 392 37.01 40.58 -18.46
N LEU A 393 36.15 40.14 -19.37
CA LEU A 393 35.99 38.72 -19.74
C LEU A 393 37.28 38.15 -20.34
N ARG A 394 37.89 38.85 -21.33
CA ARG A 394 39.17 38.43 -21.89
C ARG A 394 40.28 38.35 -20.83
N THR A 395 40.39 39.33 -19.96
CA THR A 395 41.39 39.34 -18.88
C THR A 395 41.21 38.17 -17.94
N ALA A 396 39.95 37.85 -17.58
CA ALA A 396 39.65 36.73 -16.70
C ALA A 396 39.99 35.35 -17.36
N MET A 397 39.82 35.23 -18.66
CA MET A 397 40.15 33.99 -19.39
C MET A 397 41.65 33.83 -19.62
N ALA A 398 42.38 34.94 -19.87
CA ALA A 398 43.81 34.94 -20.14
C ALA A 398 44.70 34.56 -18.94
N GLU A 399 44.14 34.53 -17.71
CA GLU A 399 44.91 34.03 -16.55
C GLU A 399 45.36 32.56 -16.80
N PRO A 400 46.63 32.22 -16.53
CA PRO A 400 47.11 30.86 -16.71
C PRO A 400 46.25 29.83 -15.93
N ILE A 401 45.94 28.73 -16.56
CA ILE A 401 45.21 27.60 -15.98
C ILE A 401 46.22 26.52 -15.59
N ILE A 402 46.16 26.08 -14.34
CA ILE A 402 46.97 24.96 -13.88
C ILE A 402 46.05 23.70 -13.84
N ALA A 403 46.29 22.80 -14.76
CA ALA A 403 45.56 21.54 -14.85
C ALA A 403 46.52 20.34 -14.90
N ARG A 404 46.42 19.45 -13.92
CA ARG A 404 47.23 18.22 -13.79
C ARG A 404 48.74 18.48 -13.95
N GLY A 405 49.26 19.59 -13.42
CA GLY A 405 50.69 19.95 -13.49
C GLY A 405 51.11 20.71 -14.77
N HIS A 406 50.21 20.89 -15.72
CA HIS A 406 50.43 21.70 -16.92
C HIS A 406 49.97 23.14 -16.68
N ARG A 407 50.79 24.10 -17.10
CA ARG A 407 50.41 25.51 -17.20
C ARG A 407 49.89 25.78 -18.62
N ILE A 408 48.64 26.14 -18.74
CA ILE A 408 47.93 26.34 -19.99
C ILE A 408 47.51 27.81 -20.08
N GLU A 409 47.84 28.44 -21.18
CA GLU A 409 47.38 29.78 -21.52
C GLU A 409 46.30 29.65 -22.57
N VAL A 410 45.13 30.24 -22.32
CA VAL A 410 43.97 30.20 -23.21
C VAL A 410 43.62 31.65 -23.54
N ASP A 411 43.49 31.97 -24.81
CA ASP A 411 42.88 33.22 -25.22
C ASP A 411 41.47 32.97 -25.74
N ALA A 412 40.70 34.04 -25.92
CA ALA A 412 39.32 33.90 -26.42
C ALA A 412 38.94 35.05 -27.35
N SER A 413 38.34 34.68 -28.44
CA SER A 413 37.69 35.57 -29.37
C SER A 413 36.28 35.89 -28.90
N VAL A 414 35.91 37.16 -28.81
CA VAL A 414 34.62 37.62 -28.32
C VAL A 414 33.93 38.48 -29.37
N GLY A 415 32.77 38.03 -29.84
CA GLY A 415 31.87 38.83 -30.70
C GLY A 415 30.72 39.42 -29.86
N ALA A 416 30.22 40.55 -30.24
CA ALA A 416 29.15 41.23 -29.53
C ALA A 416 28.05 41.71 -30.47
N THR A 417 26.81 41.50 -30.08
CA THR A 417 25.62 41.98 -30.78
C THR A 417 24.68 42.66 -29.79
N ASP A 418 24.34 43.92 -30.09
CA ASP A 418 23.37 44.65 -29.26
C ASP A 418 21.94 44.21 -29.59
N LEU A 419 21.12 44.14 -28.57
CA LEU A 419 19.69 43.97 -28.63
C LEU A 419 18.99 45.29 -28.37
N LEU A 420 18.17 45.75 -29.29
CA LEU A 420 17.45 47.01 -29.17
C LEU A 420 15.97 46.76 -28.81
N PRO A 421 15.34 47.70 -28.12
CA PRO A 421 13.89 47.61 -27.88
C PRO A 421 13.12 47.44 -29.20
N GLY A 422 12.23 46.46 -29.25
CA GLY A 422 11.48 46.13 -30.47
C GLY A 422 12.30 45.40 -31.55
N ASP A 423 13.41 44.76 -31.19
CA ASP A 423 14.21 43.91 -32.06
C ASP A 423 13.34 42.75 -32.61
N ASP A 424 13.22 42.66 -33.90
CA ASP A 424 12.38 41.67 -34.62
C ASP A 424 13.15 40.44 -35.11
N ARG A 425 14.45 40.35 -34.82
CA ARG A 425 15.27 39.18 -35.13
C ARG A 425 14.82 37.95 -34.36
N THR A 426 15.03 36.78 -34.95
CA THR A 426 14.90 35.52 -34.22
C THR A 426 16.11 35.28 -33.29
N PRO A 427 15.99 34.46 -32.28
CA PRO A 427 17.14 34.08 -31.42
C PRO A 427 18.33 33.55 -32.24
N GLU A 428 18.07 32.76 -33.27
CA GLU A 428 19.09 32.20 -34.16
C GLU A 428 19.78 33.29 -34.99
N ALA A 429 19.06 34.30 -35.43
CA ALA A 429 19.63 35.41 -36.19
C ALA A 429 20.56 36.25 -35.29
N VAL A 430 20.16 36.50 -34.04
CA VAL A 430 20.99 37.21 -33.04
C VAL A 430 22.27 36.43 -32.73
N LEU A 431 22.15 35.10 -32.56
CA LEU A 431 23.31 34.22 -32.34
C LEU A 431 24.24 34.27 -33.55
N HIS A 432 23.72 34.21 -34.78
CA HIS A 432 24.51 34.30 -35.99
C HIS A 432 25.26 35.61 -36.08
N ASP A 433 24.62 36.75 -35.81
CA ASP A 433 25.26 38.05 -35.82
C ASP A 433 26.41 38.14 -34.79
N ALA A 434 26.22 37.58 -33.59
CA ALA A 434 27.23 37.53 -32.55
C ALA A 434 28.40 36.59 -32.91
N ASP A 435 28.12 35.44 -33.59
CA ASP A 435 29.12 34.52 -34.08
C ASP A 435 29.96 35.17 -35.22
N VAL A 436 29.31 35.83 -36.17
CA VAL A 436 30.00 36.59 -37.24
C VAL A 436 30.93 37.67 -36.63
N ALA A 437 30.46 38.40 -35.62
CA ALA A 437 31.26 39.38 -34.93
C ALA A 437 32.47 38.74 -34.23
N MET A 438 32.30 37.57 -33.63
CA MET A 438 33.37 36.80 -32.99
C MET A 438 34.42 36.33 -34.00
N TYR A 439 33.94 35.79 -35.16
CA TYR A 439 34.84 35.34 -36.21
C TYR A 439 35.73 36.49 -36.78
N GLN A 440 35.18 37.71 -36.90
CA GLN A 440 35.93 38.88 -37.29
C GLN A 440 36.97 39.33 -36.26
N ALA A 441 36.76 38.99 -35.00
CA ALA A 441 37.66 39.29 -33.89
C ALA A 441 38.79 38.26 -33.71
N LYS A 442 38.76 37.12 -34.43
CA LYS A 442 39.81 36.07 -34.36
C LYS A 442 41.15 36.55 -34.87
N PRO A 443 42.26 36.29 -34.13
CA PRO A 443 43.62 36.58 -34.60
C PRO A 443 43.93 35.73 -35.82
N GLY A 444 44.10 36.36 -37.02
CA GLY A 444 44.44 35.69 -38.27
C GLY A 444 43.26 35.36 -39.18
N GLY A 445 42.09 35.94 -39.00
CA GLY A 445 40.94 35.81 -39.87
C GLY A 445 41.17 36.43 -41.21
N ASP A 446 41.62 35.59 -42.19
CA ASP A 446 41.71 35.96 -43.59
C ASP A 446 40.31 36.03 -44.19
N ARG A 447 40.08 37.03 -45.08
CA ARG A 447 38.78 37.36 -45.69
C ARG A 447 38.28 36.27 -46.62
N GLY A 448 37.77 35.15 -46.05
CA GLY A 448 37.13 34.08 -46.76
C GLY A 448 35.68 33.90 -46.32
N HIS A 449 34.74 34.07 -47.24
CA HIS A 449 33.28 33.83 -47.03
C HIS A 449 33.02 32.45 -46.42
N PRO A 450 32.20 32.34 -45.36
CA PRO A 450 31.74 31.02 -44.90
C PRO A 450 30.59 30.54 -45.80
N THR A 451 30.84 29.54 -46.61
CA THR A 451 29.80 28.71 -47.21
C THR A 451 29.44 27.62 -46.19
N SER A 452 28.41 27.84 -45.38
CA SER A 452 27.85 26.77 -44.58
C SER A 452 26.91 25.91 -45.39
N THR A 453 27.33 24.68 -45.69
CA THR A 453 26.44 23.61 -46.11
C THR A 453 26.15 22.76 -44.88
N HIS A 454 25.00 22.95 -44.25
CA HIS A 454 24.42 21.93 -43.42
C HIS A 454 23.27 21.28 -44.18
N ALA A 455 23.51 20.07 -44.66
CA ALA A 455 22.49 19.15 -45.12
C ALA A 455 22.20 18.14 -44.00
N SER A 456 20.89 17.96 -43.72
CA SER A 456 20.17 16.82 -43.16
C SER A 456 20.49 16.42 -41.72
#